data_4a7dd809fc03eaa9e0096478a2bc6027
#
_entry.id   4a7dd809fc03eaa9e0096478a2bc6027
#
_cell.length_a   1.000
_cell.length_b   1.000
_cell.length_c   1.000
_cell.angle_alpha   90.00
_cell.angle_beta   90.00
_cell.angle_gamma   90.00
#
_symmetry.space_group_name_H-M   'P 1'
#
loop_
_entity.id
_entity.type
_entity.pdbx_description
1 polymer ?
#
loop_
_entity_poly.entity_id
_entity_poly.type
_entity_poly.pdbx_seq_one_letter_code
_entity_poly.pdbx_strand_id
1 'polypeptide(L)'
;AVPTLVNDYTDGLLDLTVELAGNERRPSEMRLEAGLFDGETKIFAETRDVEVFDSLAVVELTAEVPDVNPWSAESPSLYTLVITLADSRGRVLESVSSRIGFRTSEVKGGRFLLNGKAIYLKGTNMHEHDPVRGHTIDEALMLKDIRLMKMNNINAVRTSHYPQPERFYELCDEYGLYLIDEANIESHGIGYHPDITLANRPEWLGQHMFRTVRMVERDKNHPSVIIWSLGNEAGDGQNFVETYKWIKGRDESRPVQYERAEKSTRTNERHTDIWCPMYPSIERVESYALSEGQPGFDRPYIMCEYAHSMGNSTGNLQDYWDVIEKYGILQGGFIWDWVDQGLLETSEEGEEYFAYGGDYGEVGSPSDGNFCCNGLVGPDRTPHPALTEVKKVYQYVGFNPADLTRGLVTISNKYDFTNLSYFTINWEVLANGILFRSGNLRQISLEPGDSLTVEIPWGDIAPAPDTEYHLNLHVSRSDEWGIVPQDHMYASEQMLLPFHAAAKTAASSVASVAAGASGEESLALIDTRTEGSDLTFAGEGFEVVFDMAAGVMKSYRVAGQELIMSGPRPDFWRAPIDNDYGNGMEKRNAPWREAGGRA
;
A
#
# COMPACT_ATOMS: atom_id res chain seq x y z
N ALA A 1 10.60 -21.03 17.60
CA ALA A 1 11.64 -20.02 17.86
C ALA A 1 11.02 -18.64 18.03
N VAL A 2 11.57 -17.86 18.96
CA VAL A 2 11.20 -16.45 19.17
C VAL A 2 12.49 -15.62 19.10
N PRO A 3 12.92 -15.23 17.88
CA PRO A 3 14.10 -14.39 17.69
C PRO A 3 13.72 -12.90 17.87
N THR A 4 14.22 -12.27 18.93
CA THR A 4 14.00 -10.85 19.23
C THR A 4 15.32 -10.09 19.27
N LEU A 5 15.25 -8.78 19.44
CA LEU A 5 16.42 -7.92 19.55
C LEU A 5 16.55 -7.36 20.97
N VAL A 6 17.77 -7.26 21.46
CA VAL A 6 18.16 -6.66 22.75
C VAL A 6 19.29 -5.64 22.55
N ASN A 7 19.76 -5.01 23.61
CA ASN A 7 20.89 -4.07 23.60
C ASN A 7 20.72 -2.96 22.53
N ASP A 8 19.65 -2.18 22.66
CA ASP A 8 19.28 -1.13 21.69
C ASP A 8 19.10 -1.66 20.24
N TYR A 9 18.55 -2.87 20.12
CA TYR A 9 18.23 -3.56 18.86
C TYR A 9 19.47 -3.94 18.01
N THR A 10 20.63 -4.13 18.62
CA THR A 10 21.88 -4.53 17.95
C THR A 10 22.17 -6.02 18.06
N ASP A 11 21.77 -6.65 19.16
CA ASP A 11 22.05 -8.05 19.42
C ASP A 11 20.76 -8.86 19.35
N GLY A 12 20.87 -10.13 18.91
CA GLY A 12 19.78 -11.08 18.89
C GLY A 12 19.61 -11.79 20.23
N LEU A 13 18.37 -11.99 20.65
CA LEU A 13 17.98 -12.94 21.69
C LEU A 13 17.14 -14.03 21.05
N LEU A 14 17.64 -15.26 21.04
CA LEU A 14 16.94 -16.44 20.53
C LEU A 14 16.37 -17.25 21.69
N ASP A 15 15.04 -17.21 21.86
CA ASP A 15 14.33 -18.14 22.71
C ASP A 15 13.79 -19.30 21.85
N LEU A 16 14.23 -20.52 22.17
CA LEU A 16 13.92 -21.70 21.41
C LEU A 16 13.27 -22.75 22.30
N THR A 17 12.09 -23.21 21.92
CA THR A 17 11.41 -24.35 22.52
C THR A 17 11.37 -25.50 21.50
N VAL A 18 11.92 -26.64 21.85
CA VAL A 18 11.93 -27.85 21.03
C VAL A 18 11.09 -28.92 21.72
N GLU A 19 10.10 -29.41 21.05
CA GLU A 19 9.22 -30.48 21.51
C GLU A 19 9.63 -31.79 20.82
N LEU A 20 9.97 -32.82 21.61
CA LEU A 20 10.39 -34.13 21.15
C LEU A 20 9.31 -35.15 21.51
N ALA A 21 8.64 -35.70 20.49
CA ALA A 21 7.67 -36.77 20.71
C ALA A 21 8.37 -38.13 20.66
N GLY A 22 8.40 -38.82 21.79
CA GLY A 22 8.98 -40.16 21.90
C GLY A 22 7.94 -41.28 21.81
N ASN A 23 8.27 -42.36 21.10
CA ASN A 23 7.45 -43.55 21.00
C ASN A 23 8.18 -44.76 21.62
N GLU A 24 9.14 -44.50 22.48
CA GLU A 24 10.04 -45.51 23.07
C GLU A 24 9.41 -46.10 24.33
N ARG A 25 9.47 -47.43 24.45
CA ARG A 25 9.00 -48.14 25.65
C ARG A 25 9.96 -48.06 26.83
N ARG A 26 11.14 -47.47 26.62
CA ARG A 26 12.18 -47.28 27.64
C ARG A 26 12.81 -45.91 27.46
N PRO A 27 13.25 -45.25 28.54
CA PRO A 27 13.99 -44.00 28.45
C PRO A 27 15.19 -44.17 27.51
N SER A 28 15.32 -43.25 26.54
CA SER A 28 16.44 -43.17 25.61
C SER A 28 17.19 -41.87 25.81
N GLU A 29 18.49 -41.97 26.14
CA GLU A 29 19.35 -40.79 26.16
C GLU A 29 19.62 -40.33 24.72
N MET A 30 19.31 -39.08 24.45
CA MET A 30 19.51 -38.46 23.15
C MET A 30 20.28 -37.14 23.34
N ARG A 31 20.84 -36.67 22.25
CA ARG A 31 21.55 -35.38 22.22
C ARG A 31 20.85 -34.47 21.20
N LEU A 32 20.40 -33.32 21.68
CA LEU A 32 19.83 -32.24 20.87
C LEU A 32 20.92 -31.19 20.64
N GLU A 33 21.17 -30.84 19.37
CA GLU A 33 22.01 -29.70 19.00
C GLU A 33 21.14 -28.66 18.28
N ALA A 34 21.21 -27.41 18.73
CA ALA A 34 20.69 -26.25 18.03
C ALA A 34 21.86 -25.46 17.44
N GLY A 35 21.89 -25.30 16.12
CA GLY A 35 22.90 -24.52 15.39
C GLY A 35 22.27 -23.39 14.61
N LEU A 36 22.84 -22.17 14.71
CA LEU A 36 22.42 -21.00 13.94
C LEU A 36 23.51 -20.64 12.94
N PHE A 37 23.10 -20.39 11.69
CA PHE A 37 24.00 -20.10 10.58
C PHE A 37 23.65 -18.79 9.90
N ASP A 38 24.68 -17.98 9.61
CA ASP A 38 24.64 -16.86 8.67
C ASP A 38 25.29 -17.34 7.36
N GLY A 39 24.47 -17.59 6.34
CA GLY A 39 24.89 -18.32 5.15
C GLY A 39 25.48 -19.70 5.52
N GLU A 40 26.75 -19.93 5.20
CA GLU A 40 27.46 -21.17 5.56
C GLU A 40 28.20 -21.08 6.92
N THR A 41 28.24 -19.92 7.54
CA THR A 41 28.97 -19.69 8.78
C THR A 41 28.11 -20.01 9.99
N LYS A 42 28.54 -21.01 10.78
CA LYS A 42 27.90 -21.31 12.07
C LYS A 42 28.28 -20.22 13.09
N ILE A 43 27.31 -19.37 13.49
CA ILE A 43 27.50 -18.26 14.42
C ILE A 43 27.14 -18.61 15.87
N PHE A 44 26.32 -19.66 16.05
CA PHE A 44 25.93 -20.14 17.37
C PHE A 44 25.74 -21.66 17.32
N ALA A 45 26.04 -22.38 18.40
CA ALA A 45 25.65 -23.76 18.62
C ALA A 45 25.52 -24.06 20.11
N GLU A 46 24.49 -24.77 20.47
CA GLU A 46 24.26 -25.28 21.80
C GLU A 46 23.79 -26.72 21.77
N THR A 47 24.25 -27.52 22.72
CA THR A 47 23.91 -28.95 22.82
C THR A 47 23.29 -29.23 24.18
N ARG A 48 22.24 -30.05 24.20
CA ARG A 48 21.59 -30.56 25.41
C ARG A 48 21.43 -32.07 25.33
N ASP A 49 21.76 -32.73 26.40
CA ASP A 49 21.40 -34.14 26.59
C ASP A 49 19.95 -34.19 27.11
N VAL A 50 19.15 -35.04 26.51
CA VAL A 50 17.71 -35.13 26.77
C VAL A 50 17.31 -36.60 26.90
N GLU A 51 16.44 -36.90 27.86
CA GLU A 51 15.83 -38.23 28.00
C GLU A 51 14.43 -38.17 27.37
N VAL A 52 14.22 -39.02 26.37
CA VAL A 52 12.92 -39.15 25.67
C VAL A 52 12.28 -40.48 26.02
N PHE A 53 11.06 -40.46 26.51
CA PHE A 53 10.29 -41.61 26.92
C PHE A 53 8.81 -41.38 26.60
N ASP A 54 8.09 -42.32 26.06
CA ASP A 54 6.63 -42.46 25.79
C ASP A 54 5.76 -41.23 26.15
N SER A 55 6.31 -40.02 25.97
CA SER A 55 5.72 -38.72 26.30
C SER A 55 6.44 -37.63 25.50
N LEU A 56 5.86 -36.44 25.56
CA LEU A 56 6.48 -35.22 25.04
C LEU A 56 7.61 -34.77 25.99
N ALA A 57 8.84 -34.67 25.48
CA ALA A 57 9.95 -34.00 26.16
C ALA A 57 10.08 -32.57 25.57
N VAL A 58 10.19 -31.57 26.44
CA VAL A 58 10.35 -30.16 26.07
C VAL A 58 11.73 -29.69 26.45
N VAL A 59 12.46 -29.12 25.50
CA VAL A 59 13.77 -28.52 25.72
C VAL A 59 13.68 -27.02 25.44
N GLU A 60 14.03 -26.22 26.42
CA GLU A 60 14.10 -24.76 26.31
C GLU A 60 15.56 -24.33 26.24
N LEU A 61 15.88 -23.44 25.31
CA LEU A 61 17.18 -22.83 25.11
C LEU A 61 17.01 -21.33 24.93
N THR A 62 17.85 -20.53 25.61
CA THR A 62 17.91 -19.08 25.40
C THR A 62 19.36 -18.70 25.11
N ALA A 63 19.58 -17.95 24.04
CA ALA A 63 20.92 -17.53 23.62
C ALA A 63 20.95 -16.08 23.15
N GLU A 64 21.95 -15.33 23.57
CA GLU A 64 22.29 -14.04 22.97
C GLU A 64 23.23 -14.27 21.79
N VAL A 65 22.94 -13.62 20.67
CA VAL A 65 23.73 -13.65 19.43
C VAL A 65 24.17 -12.22 19.14
N PRO A 66 25.46 -11.88 19.34
CA PRO A 66 25.93 -10.52 19.16
C PRO A 66 25.93 -10.09 17.67
N ASP A 67 25.77 -8.78 17.43
CA ASP A 67 25.92 -8.12 16.13
C ASP A 67 25.08 -8.77 15.01
N VAL A 68 23.80 -9.07 15.28
CA VAL A 68 22.91 -9.60 14.25
C VAL A 68 22.45 -8.52 13.27
N ASN A 69 22.19 -8.92 12.03
CA ASN A 69 21.50 -8.06 11.07
C ASN A 69 19.98 -8.15 11.30
N PRO A 70 19.31 -7.09 11.80
CA PRO A 70 17.88 -7.12 12.05
C PRO A 70 17.08 -7.36 10.76
N TRP A 71 16.02 -8.15 10.88
CA TRP A 71 15.07 -8.34 9.79
C TRP A 71 14.09 -7.16 9.71
N SER A 72 13.89 -6.63 8.49
CA SER A 72 12.83 -5.69 8.16
C SER A 72 12.39 -5.87 6.70
N ALA A 73 11.27 -5.26 6.28
CA ALA A 73 10.86 -5.27 4.88
C ALA A 73 11.85 -4.54 3.94
N GLU A 74 12.70 -3.66 4.47
CA GLU A 74 13.75 -2.97 3.72
C GLU A 74 15.05 -3.78 3.67
N SER A 75 15.33 -4.58 4.71
CA SER A 75 16.51 -5.43 4.84
C SER A 75 16.11 -6.79 5.43
N PRO A 76 15.64 -7.73 4.58
CA PRO A 76 15.10 -9.01 5.05
C PRO A 76 16.20 -10.03 5.36
N SER A 77 17.01 -9.73 6.39
CA SER A 77 18.12 -10.58 6.81
C SER A 77 17.63 -11.85 7.51
N LEU A 78 18.00 -13.00 6.98
CA LEU A 78 17.58 -14.32 7.47
C LEU A 78 18.75 -15.19 7.85
N TYR A 79 18.59 -15.92 8.94
CA TYR A 79 19.50 -16.94 9.45
C TYR A 79 18.88 -18.32 9.31
N THR A 80 19.71 -19.35 9.19
CA THR A 80 19.24 -20.76 9.16
C THR A 80 19.44 -21.38 10.54
N LEU A 81 18.34 -21.70 11.21
CA LEU A 81 18.31 -22.49 12.43
C LEU A 81 18.22 -23.98 12.07
N VAL A 82 19.15 -24.78 12.55
CA VAL A 82 19.16 -26.24 12.35
C VAL A 82 19.09 -26.92 13.72
N ILE A 83 18.08 -27.76 13.91
CA ILE A 83 17.92 -28.60 15.09
C ILE A 83 18.24 -30.05 14.70
N THR A 84 19.20 -30.66 15.38
CA THR A 84 19.63 -32.04 15.12
C THR A 84 19.45 -32.88 16.37
N LEU A 85 18.76 -34.01 16.23
CA LEU A 85 18.59 -35.03 17.27
C LEU A 85 19.48 -36.23 16.94
N ALA A 86 20.35 -36.62 17.88
CA ALA A 86 21.23 -37.79 17.74
C ALA A 86 21.05 -38.75 18.92
N ASP A 87 21.34 -40.04 18.68
CA ASP A 87 21.37 -41.03 19.75
C ASP A 87 22.65 -40.90 20.61
N SER A 88 22.71 -41.65 21.69
CA SER A 88 23.87 -41.67 22.61
C SER A 88 25.20 -42.08 21.97
N ARG A 89 25.17 -42.64 20.74
CA ARG A 89 26.35 -43.00 19.95
C ARG A 89 26.75 -41.90 18.94
N GLY A 90 26.01 -40.80 18.91
CA GLY A 90 26.23 -39.69 17.97
C GLY A 90 25.68 -39.91 16.58
N ARG A 91 24.84 -40.93 16.36
CA ARG A 91 24.15 -41.15 15.09
C ARG A 91 22.96 -40.20 15.01
N VAL A 92 22.92 -39.36 13.99
CA VAL A 92 21.79 -38.45 13.71
C VAL A 92 20.53 -39.27 13.41
N LEU A 93 19.47 -39.00 14.13
CA LEU A 93 18.15 -39.59 13.99
C LEU A 93 17.23 -38.70 13.15
N GLU A 94 17.27 -37.39 13.42
CA GLU A 94 16.45 -36.40 12.73
C GLU A 94 17.17 -35.05 12.67
N SER A 95 16.95 -34.29 11.61
CA SER A 95 17.35 -32.89 11.51
C SER A 95 16.23 -32.10 10.87
N VAL A 96 15.90 -30.96 11.47
CA VAL A 96 14.93 -30.01 10.93
C VAL A 96 15.61 -28.65 10.81
N SER A 97 15.19 -27.87 9.81
CA SER A 97 15.71 -26.51 9.62
C SER A 97 14.58 -25.51 9.41
N SER A 98 14.80 -24.28 9.84
CA SER A 98 13.90 -23.16 9.62
C SER A 98 14.71 -21.90 9.35
N ARG A 99 14.24 -21.02 8.48
CA ARG A 99 14.80 -19.68 8.34
C ARG A 99 14.14 -18.78 9.38
N ILE A 100 14.94 -18.04 10.12
CA ILE A 100 14.48 -17.10 11.15
C ILE A 100 15.09 -15.72 10.92
N GLY A 101 14.40 -14.67 11.35
CA GLY A 101 14.91 -13.28 11.32
C GLY A 101 14.76 -12.63 12.70
N PHE A 102 15.82 -12.01 13.18
CA PHE A 102 15.77 -11.27 14.44
C PHE A 102 15.06 -9.95 14.25
N ARG A 103 13.96 -9.76 14.94
CA ARG A 103 13.19 -8.52 14.95
C ARG A 103 12.40 -8.37 16.23
N THR A 104 12.06 -7.13 16.61
CA THR A 104 11.15 -6.82 17.71
C THR A 104 9.94 -6.07 17.17
N SER A 105 8.74 -6.59 17.46
CA SER A 105 7.44 -6.02 17.08
C SER A 105 6.69 -5.67 18.35
N GLU A 106 6.50 -4.38 18.64
CA GLU A 106 5.94 -3.94 19.92
C GLU A 106 5.02 -2.72 19.78
N VAL A 107 4.12 -2.55 20.74
CA VAL A 107 3.32 -1.32 20.90
C VAL A 107 3.83 -0.56 22.12
N LYS A 108 4.35 0.65 21.89
CA LYS A 108 4.93 1.47 22.95
C LYS A 108 4.58 2.95 22.74
N GLY A 109 4.09 3.59 23.78
CA GLY A 109 3.72 5.01 23.73
C GLY A 109 2.67 5.34 22.67
N GLY A 110 1.71 4.45 22.44
CA GLY A 110 0.65 4.63 21.44
C GLY A 110 1.14 4.45 19.98
N ARG A 111 2.31 3.87 19.78
CA ARG A 111 2.93 3.59 18.47
C ARG A 111 3.21 2.11 18.32
N PHE A 112 3.01 1.60 17.12
CA PHE A 112 3.58 0.33 16.69
C PHE A 112 5.04 0.55 16.30
N LEU A 113 5.94 -0.20 16.89
CA LEU A 113 7.36 -0.12 16.61
C LEU A 113 7.85 -1.45 16.02
N LEU A 114 8.68 -1.35 15.00
CA LEU A 114 9.52 -2.45 14.53
C LEU A 114 10.98 -2.08 14.76
N ASN A 115 11.71 -2.94 15.48
CA ASN A 115 13.12 -2.70 15.81
C ASN A 115 13.36 -1.29 16.41
N GLY A 116 12.45 -0.85 17.29
CA GLY A 116 12.50 0.45 17.94
C GLY A 116 12.08 1.65 17.09
N LYS A 117 11.73 1.47 15.82
CA LYS A 117 11.26 2.53 14.91
C LYS A 117 9.76 2.48 14.73
N ALA A 118 9.11 3.63 14.81
CA ALA A 118 7.70 3.75 14.41
C ALA A 118 7.63 3.73 12.88
N ILE A 119 7.07 2.68 12.31
CA ILE A 119 6.99 2.50 10.86
C ILE A 119 5.60 2.83 10.32
N TYR A 120 5.52 3.13 9.03
CA TYR A 120 4.27 3.21 8.30
C TYR A 120 3.96 1.88 7.58
N LEU A 121 2.75 1.36 7.76
CA LEU A 121 2.25 0.23 6.99
C LEU A 121 1.57 0.76 5.72
N LYS A 122 2.29 0.69 4.61
CA LYS A 122 1.86 1.03 3.24
C LYS A 122 1.32 -0.23 2.60
N GLY A 123 0.12 -0.63 3.05
CA GLY A 123 -0.39 -1.97 2.85
C GLY A 123 -1.49 -2.11 1.81
N THR A 124 -1.73 -3.37 1.46
CA THR A 124 -2.92 -3.83 0.73
C THR A 124 -3.48 -5.09 1.37
N ASN A 125 -4.79 -5.28 1.29
CA ASN A 125 -5.45 -6.55 1.57
C ASN A 125 -5.24 -7.49 0.39
N MET A 126 -5.21 -8.80 0.62
CA MET A 126 -4.99 -9.77 -0.45
C MET A 126 -5.79 -11.04 -0.24
N HIS A 127 -6.70 -11.31 -1.18
CA HIS A 127 -7.22 -12.65 -1.41
C HIS A 127 -6.24 -13.43 -2.30
N GLU A 128 -6.03 -14.71 -2.02
CA GLU A 128 -5.36 -15.59 -2.97
C GLU A 128 -6.28 -15.83 -4.17
N HIS A 129 -5.80 -15.54 -5.38
CA HIS A 129 -6.61 -15.71 -6.58
C HIS A 129 -5.75 -15.96 -7.81
N ASP A 130 -6.14 -16.97 -8.58
CA ASP A 130 -5.63 -17.28 -9.91
C ASP A 130 -6.84 -17.30 -10.88
N PRO A 131 -6.78 -16.57 -12.01
CA PRO A 131 -7.93 -16.44 -12.90
C PRO A 131 -8.39 -17.75 -13.54
N VAL A 132 -7.56 -18.80 -13.50
CA VAL A 132 -7.89 -20.12 -14.06
C VAL A 132 -8.21 -21.15 -12.97
N ARG A 133 -7.53 -21.06 -11.83
CA ARG A 133 -7.56 -22.06 -10.75
C ARG A 133 -8.28 -21.60 -9.48
N GLY A 134 -8.80 -20.35 -9.46
CA GLY A 134 -9.46 -19.79 -8.29
C GLY A 134 -8.50 -19.61 -7.11
N HIS A 135 -8.82 -20.17 -5.95
CA HIS A 135 -8.01 -20.10 -4.73
C HIS A 135 -6.73 -20.96 -4.73
N THR A 136 -6.36 -21.55 -5.88
CA THR A 136 -5.14 -22.37 -5.98
C THR A 136 -4.07 -21.58 -6.72
N ILE A 137 -3.15 -20.96 -5.97
CA ILE A 137 -2.04 -20.18 -6.52
C ILE A 137 -0.73 -20.96 -6.48
N ASP A 138 0.16 -20.73 -7.44
CA ASP A 138 1.52 -21.28 -7.45
C ASP A 138 2.58 -20.25 -7.06
N GLU A 139 3.80 -20.72 -6.85
CA GLU A 139 4.93 -19.87 -6.45
C GLU A 139 5.25 -18.78 -7.49
N ALA A 140 5.08 -19.08 -8.78
CA ALA A 140 5.35 -18.09 -9.84
C ALA A 140 4.40 -16.88 -9.74
N LEU A 141 3.13 -17.15 -9.40
CA LEU A 141 2.13 -16.10 -9.21
C LEU A 141 2.39 -15.32 -7.90
N MET A 142 2.74 -16.01 -6.81
CA MET A 142 3.14 -15.37 -5.53
C MET A 142 4.33 -14.41 -5.75
N LEU A 143 5.37 -14.86 -6.47
CA LEU A 143 6.52 -14.02 -6.82
C LEU A 143 6.14 -12.81 -7.68
N LYS A 144 5.20 -12.98 -8.63
CA LYS A 144 4.68 -11.88 -9.45
C LYS A 144 3.99 -10.84 -8.58
N ASP A 145 3.15 -11.27 -7.63
CA ASP A 145 2.44 -10.40 -6.71
C ASP A 145 3.42 -9.63 -5.82
N ILE A 146 4.35 -10.33 -5.14
CA ILE A 146 5.37 -9.71 -4.28
C ILE A 146 6.21 -8.71 -5.07
N ARG A 147 6.67 -9.07 -6.28
CA ARG A 147 7.45 -8.18 -7.14
C ARG A 147 6.68 -6.91 -7.49
N LEU A 148 5.42 -7.02 -7.90
CA LEU A 148 4.59 -5.86 -8.22
C LEU A 148 4.34 -4.98 -7.00
N MET A 149 4.07 -5.56 -5.83
CA MET A 149 3.92 -4.82 -4.58
C MET A 149 5.19 -4.02 -4.25
N LYS A 150 6.35 -4.66 -4.26
CA LYS A 150 7.65 -4.00 -3.99
C LYS A 150 7.97 -2.91 -5.02
N MET A 151 7.67 -3.13 -6.30
CA MET A 151 7.85 -2.13 -7.36
C MET A 151 6.91 -0.93 -7.23
N ASN A 152 5.84 -1.05 -6.46
CA ASN A 152 4.86 0.02 -6.23
C ASN A 152 4.86 0.53 -4.77
N ASN A 153 5.99 0.38 -4.06
CA ASN A 153 6.23 0.91 -2.72
C ASN A 153 5.30 0.33 -1.62
N ILE A 154 4.59 -0.76 -1.90
CA ILE A 154 3.81 -1.49 -0.91
C ILE A 154 4.78 -2.31 -0.05
N ASN A 155 4.69 -2.17 1.28
CA ASN A 155 5.56 -2.87 2.23
C ASN A 155 4.83 -3.89 3.11
N ALA A 156 3.49 -3.94 3.05
CA ALA A 156 2.69 -4.76 3.94
C ALA A 156 1.49 -5.40 3.25
N VAL A 157 1.11 -6.60 3.70
CA VAL A 157 -0.08 -7.33 3.27
C VAL A 157 -0.87 -7.78 4.49
N ARG A 158 -2.20 -7.58 4.49
CA ARG A 158 -3.12 -8.28 5.37
C ARG A 158 -3.67 -9.48 4.63
N THR A 159 -3.50 -10.68 5.21
CA THR A 159 -3.98 -11.93 4.63
C THR A 159 -5.50 -12.05 4.81
N SER A 160 -6.24 -11.27 4.07
CA SER A 160 -7.70 -11.18 4.14
C SER A 160 -8.35 -12.37 3.42
N HIS A 161 -9.25 -13.14 4.04
CA HIS A 161 -9.58 -13.16 5.48
C HIS A 161 -9.27 -14.55 6.04
N TYR A 162 -8.07 -15.04 5.79
CA TYR A 162 -7.57 -16.37 6.15
C TYR A 162 -6.05 -16.47 5.91
N PRO A 163 -5.35 -17.38 6.59
CA PRO A 163 -3.93 -17.61 6.32
C PRO A 163 -3.69 -18.07 4.88
N GLN A 164 -2.68 -17.50 4.24
CA GLN A 164 -2.23 -17.82 2.90
C GLN A 164 -1.47 -19.18 2.87
N PRO A 165 -1.12 -19.72 1.68
CA PRO A 165 -0.22 -20.87 1.58
C PRO A 165 1.12 -20.64 2.27
N GLU A 166 1.70 -21.68 2.91
CA GLU A 166 2.94 -21.56 3.69
C GLU A 166 4.09 -20.92 2.89
N ARG A 167 4.20 -21.27 1.60
CA ARG A 167 5.25 -20.72 0.72
C ARG A 167 5.17 -19.20 0.58
N PHE A 168 3.98 -18.59 0.68
CA PHE A 168 3.83 -17.14 0.62
C PHE A 168 4.54 -16.45 1.79
N TYR A 169 4.46 -17.01 3.00
CA TYR A 169 5.16 -16.48 4.18
C TYR A 169 6.67 -16.56 4.04
N GLU A 170 7.19 -17.70 3.54
CA GLU A 170 8.61 -17.87 3.27
C GLU A 170 9.12 -16.82 2.25
N LEU A 171 8.34 -16.55 1.21
CA LEU A 171 8.67 -15.53 0.21
C LEU A 171 8.60 -14.12 0.80
N CYS A 172 7.63 -13.83 1.67
CA CYS A 172 7.56 -12.56 2.39
C CYS A 172 8.73 -12.37 3.34
N ASP A 173 9.19 -13.45 4.00
CA ASP A 173 10.40 -13.44 4.82
C ASP A 173 11.64 -13.12 3.98
N GLU A 174 11.73 -13.69 2.77
CA GLU A 174 12.88 -13.59 1.87
C GLU A 174 12.96 -12.23 1.15
N TYR A 175 11.81 -11.73 0.66
CA TYR A 175 11.78 -10.49 -0.14
C TYR A 175 11.36 -9.25 0.65
N GLY A 176 11.01 -9.40 1.91
CA GLY A 176 10.71 -8.31 2.82
C GLY A 176 9.32 -7.69 2.59
N LEU A 177 8.27 -8.37 3.01
CA LEU A 177 6.92 -7.81 3.18
C LEU A 177 6.45 -8.06 4.62
N TYR A 178 5.88 -7.04 5.25
CA TYR A 178 5.22 -7.20 6.54
C TYR A 178 3.88 -7.87 6.37
N LEU A 179 3.55 -8.82 7.26
CA LEU A 179 2.27 -9.51 7.23
C LEU A 179 1.45 -9.20 8.48
N ILE A 180 0.18 -8.91 8.27
CA ILE A 180 -0.86 -9.08 9.26
C ILE A 180 -1.54 -10.40 8.94
N ASP A 181 -1.26 -11.41 9.75
CA ASP A 181 -1.79 -12.75 9.54
C ASP A 181 -3.14 -12.91 10.23
N GLU A 182 -4.16 -13.29 9.44
CA GLU A 182 -5.54 -13.26 9.89
C GLU A 182 -6.16 -14.64 10.01
N ALA A 183 -6.79 -14.88 11.16
CA ALA A 183 -7.52 -16.12 11.40
C ALA A 183 -8.76 -16.20 10.50
N ASN A 184 -9.00 -17.37 9.92
CA ASN A 184 -10.18 -17.64 9.08
C ASN A 184 -11.46 -17.62 9.92
N ILE A 185 -11.86 -16.42 10.38
CA ILE A 185 -13.06 -16.17 11.13
C ILE A 185 -13.78 -14.98 10.51
N GLU A 186 -14.82 -15.28 9.75
CA GLU A 186 -15.73 -14.28 9.18
C GLU A 186 -17.17 -14.80 9.26
N SER A 187 -18.11 -13.95 9.67
CA SER A 187 -19.50 -14.32 9.76
C SER A 187 -20.45 -13.15 9.46
N HIS A 188 -20.04 -12.26 8.56
CA HIS A 188 -20.74 -11.04 8.15
C HIS A 188 -22.23 -11.27 7.88
N GLY A 189 -22.58 -12.29 7.09
CA GLY A 189 -23.95 -12.61 6.72
C GLY A 189 -24.86 -13.02 7.88
N ILE A 190 -24.31 -13.41 9.04
CA ILE A 190 -25.07 -13.69 10.27
C ILE A 190 -25.50 -12.39 10.97
N GLY A 191 -24.73 -11.30 10.76
CA GLY A 191 -24.92 -10.00 11.38
C GLY A 191 -24.12 -9.78 12.67
N TYR A 192 -24.04 -8.52 13.08
CA TYR A 192 -23.15 -8.07 14.16
C TYR A 192 -23.86 -7.88 15.51
N HIS A 193 -25.21 -8.03 15.55
CA HIS A 193 -25.91 -7.84 16.80
C HIS A 193 -25.47 -8.89 17.82
N PRO A 194 -25.15 -8.51 19.07
CA PRO A 194 -24.58 -9.42 20.06
C PRO A 194 -25.42 -10.64 20.42
N ASP A 195 -26.74 -10.57 20.19
CA ASP A 195 -27.64 -11.70 20.46
C ASP A 195 -27.64 -12.73 19.29
N ILE A 196 -27.08 -12.39 18.12
CA ILE A 196 -27.06 -13.27 16.96
C ILE A 196 -25.65 -13.62 16.50
N THR A 197 -24.66 -12.73 16.71
CA THR A 197 -23.28 -12.98 16.28
C THR A 197 -22.69 -14.25 16.88
N LEU A 198 -21.96 -15.01 16.08
CA LEU A 198 -21.28 -16.23 16.54
C LEU A 198 -20.17 -15.92 17.54
N ALA A 199 -19.58 -14.71 17.48
CA ALA A 199 -18.55 -14.25 18.40
C ALA A 199 -18.98 -14.26 19.87
N ASN A 200 -20.29 -14.15 20.15
CA ASN A 200 -20.85 -14.10 21.50
C ASN A 200 -21.62 -15.37 21.88
N ARG A 201 -21.45 -16.46 21.13
CA ARG A 201 -22.09 -17.74 21.40
C ARG A 201 -21.08 -18.75 21.91
N PRO A 202 -21.22 -19.25 23.18
CA PRO A 202 -20.24 -20.17 23.77
C PRO A 202 -20.03 -21.45 22.98
N GLU A 203 -21.05 -21.95 22.28
CA GLU A 203 -20.96 -23.14 21.43
C GLU A 203 -20.02 -22.98 20.24
N TRP A 204 -19.68 -21.74 19.85
CA TRP A 204 -18.75 -21.43 18.78
C TRP A 204 -17.32 -21.13 19.26
N LEU A 205 -17.08 -21.09 20.58
CA LEU A 205 -15.73 -20.84 21.12
C LEU A 205 -14.71 -21.84 20.58
N GLY A 206 -15.05 -23.14 20.55
CA GLY A 206 -14.16 -24.16 20.02
C GLY A 206 -13.71 -23.92 18.57
N GLN A 207 -14.59 -23.36 17.74
CA GLN A 207 -14.28 -23.05 16.34
C GLN A 207 -13.39 -21.81 16.20
N HIS A 208 -13.63 -20.77 17.02
CA HIS A 208 -12.76 -19.59 17.06
C HIS A 208 -11.37 -19.98 17.53
N MET A 209 -11.26 -20.69 18.65
CA MET A 209 -9.97 -21.18 19.18
C MET A 209 -9.23 -22.05 18.20
N PHE A 210 -9.91 -23.01 17.54
CA PHE A 210 -9.26 -23.93 16.60
C PHE A 210 -8.61 -23.20 15.43
N ARG A 211 -9.28 -22.20 14.84
CA ARG A 211 -8.73 -21.41 13.72
C ARG A 211 -7.56 -20.54 14.19
N THR A 212 -7.72 -19.84 15.29
CA THR A 212 -6.68 -18.97 15.87
C THR A 212 -5.43 -19.77 16.24
N VAL A 213 -5.60 -20.90 16.93
CA VAL A 213 -4.50 -21.77 17.36
C VAL A 213 -3.71 -22.30 16.15
N ARG A 214 -4.42 -22.77 15.13
CA ARG A 214 -3.75 -23.33 13.93
C ARG A 214 -2.98 -22.26 13.15
N MET A 215 -3.50 -21.06 13.00
CA MET A 215 -2.79 -19.96 12.39
C MET A 215 -1.49 -19.67 13.16
N VAL A 216 -1.58 -19.39 14.44
CA VAL A 216 -0.41 -19.00 15.24
C VAL A 216 0.63 -20.12 15.31
N GLU A 217 0.21 -21.37 15.56
CA GLU A 217 1.15 -22.50 15.65
C GLU A 217 1.85 -22.81 14.33
N ARG A 218 1.19 -22.58 13.19
CA ARG A 218 1.80 -22.74 11.87
C ARG A 218 2.80 -21.63 11.59
N ASP A 219 2.40 -20.34 11.82
CA ASP A 219 3.09 -19.19 11.23
C ASP A 219 3.98 -18.42 12.21
N LYS A 220 4.04 -18.82 13.50
CA LYS A 220 4.79 -18.13 14.56
C LYS A 220 6.30 -17.95 14.31
N ASN A 221 6.91 -18.78 13.44
CA ASN A 221 8.34 -18.71 13.15
C ASN A 221 8.70 -17.74 12.01
N HIS A 222 7.71 -17.18 11.30
CA HIS A 222 7.94 -16.24 10.21
C HIS A 222 8.19 -14.82 10.73
N PRO A 223 9.37 -14.21 10.45
CA PRO A 223 9.65 -12.83 10.85
C PRO A 223 8.77 -11.81 10.15
N SER A 224 8.27 -12.11 8.94
CA SER A 224 7.34 -11.25 8.20
C SER A 224 6.02 -11.02 8.93
N VAL A 225 5.53 -12.00 9.69
CA VAL A 225 4.31 -11.85 10.51
C VAL A 225 4.63 -10.93 11.69
N ILE A 226 4.15 -9.68 11.64
CA ILE A 226 4.42 -8.65 12.64
C ILE A 226 3.21 -8.35 13.54
N ILE A 227 2.01 -8.71 13.12
CA ILE A 227 0.74 -8.51 13.84
C ILE A 227 -0.15 -9.74 13.60
N TRP A 228 -0.82 -10.23 14.65
CA TRP A 228 -1.88 -11.21 14.55
C TRP A 228 -3.25 -10.53 14.41
N SER A 229 -4.11 -11.04 13.54
CA SER A 229 -5.50 -10.58 13.40
C SER A 229 -6.48 -11.69 13.77
N LEU A 230 -7.46 -11.36 14.64
CA LEU A 230 -8.39 -12.35 15.16
C LEU A 230 -9.45 -12.80 14.15
N GLY A 231 -9.66 -12.04 13.08
CA GLY A 231 -10.65 -12.31 12.04
C GLY A 231 -11.21 -11.04 11.43
N ASN A 232 -12.28 -11.20 10.64
CA ASN A 232 -12.92 -10.15 9.89
C ASN A 232 -14.44 -10.19 10.07
N GLU A 233 -15.05 -9.01 10.25
CA GLU A 233 -16.49 -8.77 10.21
C GLU A 233 -17.39 -9.86 10.85
N ALA A 234 -16.93 -10.41 11.96
CA ALA A 234 -17.61 -11.50 12.66
C ALA A 234 -18.38 -11.04 13.93
N GLY A 235 -18.66 -9.75 14.05
CA GLY A 235 -19.23 -9.15 15.26
C GLY A 235 -18.23 -9.09 16.41
N ASP A 236 -18.71 -8.89 17.65
CA ASP A 236 -17.85 -8.86 18.83
C ASP A 236 -18.47 -9.64 19.98
N GLY A 237 -17.62 -10.30 20.79
CA GLY A 237 -18.06 -11.09 21.92
C GLY A 237 -16.95 -11.84 22.63
N GLN A 238 -17.37 -12.65 23.63
CA GLN A 238 -16.45 -13.35 24.53
C GLN A 238 -15.47 -14.28 23.78
N ASN A 239 -15.88 -14.86 22.63
CA ASN A 239 -15.01 -15.76 21.89
C ASN A 239 -13.74 -15.07 21.39
N PHE A 240 -13.82 -13.79 20.96
CA PHE A 240 -12.65 -13.01 20.57
C PHE A 240 -11.81 -12.57 21.77
N VAL A 241 -12.41 -12.32 22.92
CA VAL A 241 -11.66 -12.08 24.17
C VAL A 241 -10.80 -13.30 24.52
N GLU A 242 -11.36 -14.50 24.41
CA GLU A 242 -10.64 -15.75 24.72
C GLU A 242 -9.53 -16.05 23.70
N THR A 243 -9.78 -15.82 22.40
CA THR A 243 -8.72 -15.98 21.36
C THR A 243 -7.58 -14.96 21.55
N TYR A 244 -7.90 -13.71 21.87
CA TYR A 244 -6.91 -12.69 22.21
C TYR A 244 -6.04 -13.10 23.40
N LYS A 245 -6.68 -13.52 24.51
CA LYS A 245 -5.97 -13.99 25.71
C LYS A 245 -5.05 -15.16 25.40
N TRP A 246 -5.55 -16.10 24.60
CA TRP A 246 -4.75 -17.25 24.20
C TRP A 246 -3.52 -16.84 23.39
N ILE A 247 -3.66 -15.97 22.37
CA ILE A 247 -2.51 -15.47 21.60
C ILE A 247 -1.52 -14.78 22.54
N LYS A 248 -1.97 -13.86 23.39
CA LYS A 248 -1.07 -13.12 24.30
C LYS A 248 -0.34 -14.05 25.29
N GLY A 249 -0.95 -15.16 25.68
CA GLY A 249 -0.29 -16.18 26.50
C GLY A 249 0.63 -17.13 25.73
N ARG A 250 0.47 -17.23 24.41
CA ARG A 250 1.26 -18.14 23.54
C ARG A 250 2.40 -17.42 22.82
N ASP A 251 2.17 -16.20 22.37
CA ASP A 251 3.13 -15.36 21.64
C ASP A 251 3.00 -13.90 22.09
N GLU A 252 3.84 -13.48 23.02
CA GLU A 252 3.93 -12.10 23.47
C GLU A 252 4.75 -11.20 22.52
N SER A 253 5.43 -11.79 21.53
CA SER A 253 6.36 -11.09 20.64
C SER A 253 5.67 -10.26 19.56
N ARG A 254 4.34 -10.32 19.46
CA ARG A 254 3.54 -9.60 18.47
C ARG A 254 2.28 -8.99 19.08
N PRO A 255 1.88 -7.80 18.63
CA PRO A 255 0.55 -7.26 18.94
C PRO A 255 -0.55 -8.01 18.19
N VAL A 256 -1.77 -7.83 18.68
CA VAL A 256 -3.00 -8.44 18.16
C VAL A 256 -3.97 -7.34 17.76
N GLN A 257 -4.63 -7.47 16.59
CA GLN A 257 -5.68 -6.58 16.13
C GLN A 257 -7.01 -7.29 15.92
N TYR A 258 -8.11 -6.55 16.06
CA TYR A 258 -9.44 -6.92 15.60
C TYR A 258 -10.32 -5.68 15.45
N GLU A 259 -10.92 -5.47 14.28
CA GLU A 259 -11.61 -4.23 13.90
C GLU A 259 -12.91 -3.98 14.70
N ARG A 260 -13.61 -5.03 15.13
CA ARG A 260 -14.83 -4.88 15.93
C ARG A 260 -14.59 -4.66 17.41
N ALA A 261 -13.40 -5.01 17.92
CA ALA A 261 -13.04 -4.81 19.32
C ALA A 261 -12.96 -3.33 19.71
N GLU A 262 -12.76 -2.43 18.77
CA GLU A 262 -12.77 -0.98 19.01
C GLU A 262 -14.12 -0.44 19.48
N LYS A 263 -15.21 -1.08 19.07
CA LYS A 263 -16.60 -0.69 19.35
C LYS A 263 -17.19 -1.47 20.52
N SER A 264 -16.41 -2.34 21.16
CA SER A 264 -16.92 -3.20 22.20
C SER A 264 -17.34 -2.41 23.44
N THR A 265 -18.64 -2.36 23.68
CA THR A 265 -19.25 -1.83 24.90
C THR A 265 -19.64 -2.92 25.88
N ARG A 266 -19.41 -4.21 25.56
CA ARG A 266 -20.00 -5.35 26.26
C ARG A 266 -19.02 -6.15 27.08
N THR A 267 -17.78 -6.34 26.60
CA THR A 267 -16.84 -7.19 27.32
C THR A 267 -16.11 -6.46 28.44
N ASN A 268 -16.11 -5.13 28.47
CA ASN A 268 -15.27 -4.31 29.36
C ASN A 268 -13.78 -4.74 29.39
N GLU A 269 -13.38 -5.68 28.53
CA GLU A 269 -12.04 -6.21 28.43
C GLU A 269 -11.42 -5.78 27.09
N ARG A 270 -10.22 -5.22 27.16
CA ARG A 270 -9.44 -4.88 25.97
C ARG A 270 -8.98 -6.17 25.29
N HIS A 271 -9.29 -6.34 24.01
CA HIS A 271 -8.90 -7.49 23.21
C HIS A 271 -8.42 -7.10 21.79
N THR A 272 -7.79 -5.93 21.69
CA THR A 272 -7.02 -5.47 20.55
C THR A 272 -5.94 -4.50 21.01
N ASP A 273 -4.73 -4.63 20.50
CA ASP A 273 -3.61 -3.74 20.79
C ASP A 273 -3.57 -2.54 19.83
N ILE A 274 -4.30 -2.61 18.71
CA ILE A 274 -4.30 -1.65 17.61
C ILE A 274 -5.71 -1.15 17.38
N TRP A 275 -5.86 0.14 17.09
CA TRP A 275 -7.11 0.71 16.59
C TRP A 275 -7.14 0.55 15.06
N CYS A 276 -7.94 -0.37 14.54
CA CYS A 276 -7.90 -0.79 13.15
C CYS A 276 -9.27 -0.70 12.45
N PRO A 277 -9.81 0.52 12.21
CA PRO A 277 -11.11 0.71 11.60
C PRO A 277 -11.12 0.38 10.11
N MET A 278 -12.36 0.18 9.59
CA MET A 278 -12.65 0.07 8.17
C MET A 278 -13.24 1.36 7.63
N TYR A 279 -12.74 1.83 6.49
CA TYR A 279 -13.24 2.95 5.68
C TYR A 279 -13.62 4.21 6.49
N PRO A 280 -12.78 4.68 7.42
CA PRO A 280 -13.04 5.94 8.09
C PRO A 280 -12.88 7.10 7.11
N SER A 281 -13.67 8.17 7.28
CA SER A 281 -13.38 9.42 6.55
C SER A 281 -12.08 10.06 7.05
N ILE A 282 -11.45 10.91 6.24
CA ILE A 282 -10.21 11.61 6.57
C ILE A 282 -10.36 12.42 7.86
N GLU A 283 -11.52 13.10 8.04
CA GLU A 283 -11.82 13.88 9.24
C GLU A 283 -11.89 12.97 10.48
N ARG A 284 -12.37 11.73 10.32
CA ARG A 284 -12.41 10.76 11.44
C ARG A 284 -11.02 10.26 11.80
N VAL A 285 -10.16 10.04 10.81
CA VAL A 285 -8.74 9.70 11.02
C VAL A 285 -8.05 10.83 11.80
N GLU A 286 -8.18 12.08 11.34
CA GLU A 286 -7.59 13.24 12.01
C GLU A 286 -8.17 13.45 13.42
N SER A 287 -9.47 13.26 13.61
CA SER A 287 -10.12 13.39 14.93
C SER A 287 -9.56 12.41 15.95
N TYR A 288 -9.22 11.17 15.53
CA TYR A 288 -8.55 10.21 16.41
C TYR A 288 -7.19 10.73 16.87
N ALA A 289 -6.38 11.21 15.94
CA ALA A 289 -5.05 11.75 16.24
C ALA A 289 -5.11 12.97 17.18
N LEU A 290 -6.06 13.87 16.96
CA LEU A 290 -6.28 15.04 17.81
C LEU A 290 -6.75 14.67 19.23
N SER A 291 -7.25 13.45 19.43
CA SER A 291 -7.68 12.92 20.72
C SER A 291 -6.58 12.12 21.45
N GLU A 292 -5.38 12.04 20.88
CA GLU A 292 -4.24 11.32 21.46
C GLU A 292 -4.00 11.74 22.91
N GLY A 293 -3.79 10.73 23.79
CA GLY A 293 -3.59 10.93 25.23
C GLY A 293 -4.86 11.05 26.06
N GLN A 294 -6.05 11.09 25.42
CA GLN A 294 -7.31 10.94 26.13
C GLN A 294 -7.60 9.45 26.39
N PRO A 295 -8.43 9.11 27.39
CA PRO A 295 -8.84 7.73 27.64
C PRO A 295 -9.42 7.07 26.39
N GLY A 296 -8.85 5.92 25.97
CA GLY A 296 -9.26 5.17 24.77
C GLY A 296 -8.55 5.56 23.47
N PHE A 297 -7.72 6.62 23.47
CA PHE A 297 -6.93 7.08 22.32
C PHE A 297 -5.42 6.90 22.60
N ASP A 298 -5.05 5.68 22.96
CA ASP A 298 -3.71 5.30 23.43
C ASP A 298 -3.08 4.16 22.59
N ARG A 299 -3.71 3.82 21.45
CA ARG A 299 -3.29 2.74 20.56
C ARG A 299 -2.84 3.26 19.21
N PRO A 300 -1.89 2.61 18.54
CA PRO A 300 -1.57 2.92 17.15
C PRO A 300 -2.82 2.76 16.28
N TYR A 301 -3.00 3.70 15.35
CA TYR A 301 -4.12 3.71 14.41
C TYR A 301 -3.63 3.20 13.06
N ILE A 302 -4.10 2.01 12.67
CA ILE A 302 -3.75 1.34 11.43
C ILE A 302 -5.05 0.83 10.80
N MET A 303 -5.47 1.41 9.69
CA MET A 303 -6.72 1.03 9.03
C MET A 303 -6.59 -0.38 8.44
N CYS A 304 -7.42 -1.33 8.89
CA CYS A 304 -7.39 -2.67 8.31
C CYS A 304 -7.97 -2.69 6.88
N GLU A 305 -8.88 -1.74 6.56
CA GLU A 305 -9.38 -1.52 5.21
C GLU A 305 -9.64 -0.04 4.95
N TYR A 306 -9.18 0.47 3.81
CA TYR A 306 -9.48 1.82 3.33
C TYR A 306 -9.31 1.92 1.81
N ALA A 307 -9.64 3.09 1.23
CA ALA A 307 -9.40 3.43 -0.16
C ALA A 307 -9.89 2.33 -1.14
N HIS A 308 -11.15 1.90 -0.98
CA HIS A 308 -11.78 0.85 -1.78
C HIS A 308 -11.53 1.06 -3.28
N SER A 309 -10.90 0.07 -3.94
CA SER A 309 -10.27 0.24 -5.25
C SER A 309 -11.10 -0.31 -6.43
N MET A 310 -12.39 -0.55 -6.21
CA MET A 310 -13.30 -1.08 -7.22
C MET A 310 -13.40 -0.18 -8.46
N GLY A 311 -13.09 -0.73 -9.63
CA GLY A 311 -13.12 -0.02 -10.89
C GLY A 311 -12.16 1.18 -10.93
N ASN A 312 -12.60 2.35 -11.35
CA ASN A 312 -11.79 3.57 -11.36
C ASN A 312 -11.93 4.35 -10.05
N SER A 313 -11.53 3.74 -8.95
CA SER A 313 -11.65 4.26 -7.58
C SER A 313 -10.29 4.60 -6.95
N THR A 314 -10.12 4.45 -5.62
CA THR A 314 -8.90 4.80 -4.87
C THR A 314 -8.63 6.32 -4.83
N GLY A 315 -9.67 7.13 -4.88
CA GLY A 315 -9.56 8.59 -4.79
C GLY A 315 -9.19 9.09 -3.39
N ASN A 316 -8.64 10.31 -3.32
CA ASN A 316 -8.24 10.98 -2.09
C ASN A 316 -7.11 10.27 -1.31
N LEU A 317 -6.34 9.37 -1.94
CA LEU A 317 -5.28 8.64 -1.26
C LEU A 317 -4.21 9.58 -0.69
N GLN A 318 -3.81 10.62 -1.43
CA GLN A 318 -2.86 11.63 -0.96
C GLN A 318 -3.40 12.36 0.27
N ASP A 319 -4.69 12.74 0.30
CA ASP A 319 -5.29 13.45 1.43
C ASP A 319 -5.28 12.60 2.73
N TYR A 320 -5.46 11.27 2.62
CA TYR A 320 -5.26 10.35 3.75
C TYR A 320 -3.82 10.41 4.24
N TRP A 321 -2.84 10.35 3.32
CA TRP A 321 -1.42 10.27 3.69
C TRP A 321 -0.89 11.61 4.20
N ASP A 322 -1.41 12.75 3.75
CA ASP A 322 -1.11 14.06 4.32
C ASP A 322 -1.49 14.13 5.82
N VAL A 323 -2.61 13.51 6.20
CA VAL A 323 -3.02 13.41 7.60
C VAL A 323 -2.22 12.34 8.35
N ILE A 324 -1.97 11.18 7.75
CA ILE A 324 -1.21 10.08 8.37
C ILE A 324 0.22 10.53 8.70
N GLU A 325 0.92 11.17 7.76
CA GLU A 325 2.29 11.64 7.96
C GLU A 325 2.39 12.81 8.95
N LYS A 326 1.30 13.53 9.21
CA LYS A 326 1.24 14.65 10.14
C LYS A 326 1.23 14.23 11.62
N TYR A 327 0.65 13.08 11.94
CA TYR A 327 0.42 12.65 13.33
C TYR A 327 1.03 11.27 13.59
N GLY A 328 2.01 11.18 14.46
CA GLY A 328 2.75 9.93 14.71
C GLY A 328 1.94 8.75 15.25
N ILE A 329 0.73 8.96 15.79
CA ILE A 329 -0.15 7.86 16.22
C ILE A 329 -0.82 7.15 15.04
N LEU A 330 -0.87 7.80 13.87
CA LEU A 330 -1.41 7.27 12.62
C LEU A 330 -0.29 6.56 11.87
N GLN A 331 -0.48 5.29 11.54
CA GLN A 331 0.61 4.48 10.97
C GLN A 331 0.21 3.74 9.69
N GLY A 332 -0.70 4.33 8.91
CA GLY A 332 -1.08 3.82 7.59
C GLY A 332 -2.30 2.89 7.61
N GLY A 333 -2.29 1.92 6.70
CA GLY A 333 -3.41 0.99 6.55
C GLY A 333 -3.30 0.14 5.28
N PHE A 334 -4.35 -0.65 5.03
CA PHE A 334 -4.40 -1.65 3.98
C PHE A 334 -5.50 -1.32 2.98
N ILE A 335 -5.14 -1.03 1.72
CA ILE A 335 -6.08 -0.76 0.64
C ILE A 335 -6.93 -2.02 0.37
N TRP A 336 -8.22 -1.89 0.19
CA TRP A 336 -9.10 -2.95 -0.27
C TRP A 336 -9.27 -2.85 -1.78
N ASP A 337 -8.72 -3.78 -2.61
CA ASP A 337 -7.77 -4.82 -2.26
C ASP A 337 -6.69 -4.97 -3.35
N TRP A 338 -5.95 -6.07 -3.37
CA TRP A 338 -4.83 -6.27 -4.28
C TRP A 338 -5.25 -6.68 -5.68
N VAL A 339 -6.11 -7.69 -5.81
CA VAL A 339 -6.40 -8.32 -7.10
C VAL A 339 -7.89 -8.52 -7.33
N ASP A 340 -8.38 -8.20 -8.53
CA ASP A 340 -9.72 -8.57 -8.95
C ASP A 340 -9.90 -10.09 -8.97
N GLN A 341 -10.95 -10.63 -8.34
CA GLN A 341 -11.19 -12.07 -8.27
C GLN A 341 -12.07 -12.56 -9.44
N GLY A 342 -11.80 -12.09 -10.66
CA GLY A 342 -12.43 -12.56 -11.89
C GLY A 342 -11.83 -13.88 -12.39
N LEU A 343 -12.65 -14.75 -12.98
CA LEU A 343 -12.25 -16.02 -13.59
C LEU A 343 -12.17 -15.88 -15.12
N LEU A 344 -11.12 -16.44 -15.72
CA LEU A 344 -10.93 -16.39 -17.16
C LEU A 344 -11.93 -17.32 -17.85
N GLU A 345 -12.74 -16.76 -18.73
CA GLU A 345 -13.73 -17.45 -19.54
C GLU A 345 -13.58 -17.07 -21.02
N THR A 346 -14.24 -17.83 -21.88
CA THR A 346 -14.28 -17.56 -23.32
C THR A 346 -15.73 -17.38 -23.76
N SER A 347 -16.05 -16.26 -24.42
CA SER A 347 -17.39 -15.97 -24.95
C SER A 347 -17.79 -16.93 -26.08
N GLU A 348 -19.06 -16.91 -26.49
CA GLU A 348 -19.55 -17.67 -27.64
C GLU A 348 -18.85 -17.27 -28.95
N GLU A 349 -18.36 -16.04 -29.03
CA GLU A 349 -17.63 -15.49 -30.17
C GLU A 349 -16.14 -15.88 -30.13
N GLY A 350 -15.67 -16.50 -29.05
CA GLY A 350 -14.28 -16.93 -28.87
C GLY A 350 -13.36 -15.86 -28.26
N GLU A 351 -13.92 -14.82 -27.65
CA GLU A 351 -13.18 -13.75 -26.98
C GLU A 351 -12.97 -14.12 -25.50
N GLU A 352 -11.73 -13.97 -25.00
CA GLU A 352 -11.42 -14.14 -23.59
C GLU A 352 -11.88 -12.94 -22.78
N TYR A 353 -12.45 -13.18 -21.60
CA TYR A 353 -12.86 -12.16 -20.64
C TYR A 353 -12.77 -12.68 -19.21
N PHE A 354 -12.81 -11.79 -18.23
CA PHE A 354 -12.86 -12.16 -16.82
C PHE A 354 -14.30 -12.09 -16.32
N ALA A 355 -14.86 -13.27 -16.04
CA ALA A 355 -16.20 -13.45 -15.52
C ALA A 355 -16.23 -13.26 -13.99
N TYR A 356 -17.38 -12.82 -13.47
CA TYR A 356 -17.60 -12.59 -12.04
C TYR A 356 -19.03 -12.98 -11.63
N GLY A 357 -19.42 -12.64 -10.40
CA GLY A 357 -20.77 -12.93 -9.89
C GLY A 357 -21.86 -12.37 -10.82
N GLY A 358 -22.83 -13.23 -11.18
CA GLY A 358 -23.87 -12.92 -12.16
C GLY A 358 -23.64 -13.54 -13.53
N ASP A 359 -22.39 -13.89 -13.88
CA ASP A 359 -22.06 -14.64 -15.09
C ASP A 359 -22.29 -16.14 -14.91
N TYR A 360 -22.40 -16.58 -13.66
CA TYR A 360 -22.57 -17.99 -13.30
C TYR A 360 -23.95 -18.27 -12.69
N GLY A 361 -24.41 -19.52 -12.89
CA GLY A 361 -25.67 -19.99 -12.37
C GLY A 361 -26.86 -19.74 -13.30
N GLU A 362 -28.08 -20.01 -12.80
CA GLU A 362 -29.32 -19.76 -13.56
C GLU A 362 -29.67 -18.27 -13.52
N VAL A 363 -30.38 -17.80 -14.54
CA VAL A 363 -30.87 -16.40 -14.61
C VAL A 363 -31.68 -16.07 -13.36
N GLY A 364 -31.26 -15.04 -12.63
CA GLY A 364 -31.92 -14.59 -11.40
C GLY A 364 -31.36 -15.23 -10.12
N SER A 365 -30.27 -16.03 -10.21
CA SER A 365 -29.54 -16.45 -9.02
C SER A 365 -29.04 -15.23 -8.24
N PRO A 366 -29.14 -15.23 -6.89
CA PRO A 366 -28.56 -14.16 -6.08
C PRO A 366 -27.07 -14.00 -6.35
N SER A 367 -26.61 -12.76 -6.55
CA SER A 367 -25.23 -12.45 -6.87
C SER A 367 -24.91 -11.02 -6.43
N ASP A 368 -23.68 -10.78 -5.98
CA ASP A 368 -23.13 -9.45 -5.72
C ASP A 368 -22.52 -8.79 -6.97
N GLY A 369 -22.72 -9.41 -8.16
CA GLY A 369 -22.23 -8.88 -9.43
C GLY A 369 -20.71 -8.76 -9.45
N ASN A 370 -20.19 -7.60 -9.87
CA ASN A 370 -18.75 -7.32 -9.96
C ASN A 370 -18.11 -6.91 -8.61
N PHE A 371 -18.77 -7.14 -7.48
CA PHE A 371 -18.26 -6.70 -6.16
C PHE A 371 -16.96 -7.41 -5.72
N CYS A 372 -16.57 -8.49 -6.37
CA CYS A 372 -15.27 -9.14 -6.20
C CYS A 372 -14.14 -8.52 -7.04
N CYS A 373 -14.44 -7.49 -7.87
CA CYS A 373 -13.45 -6.82 -8.73
C CYS A 373 -13.10 -5.44 -8.17
N ASN A 374 -12.34 -5.42 -7.09
CA ASN A 374 -11.91 -4.21 -6.38
C ASN A 374 -10.40 -4.12 -6.17
N GLY A 375 -9.65 -4.82 -7.03
CA GLY A 375 -8.20 -4.89 -7.00
C GLY A 375 -7.46 -3.66 -7.52
N LEU A 376 -6.23 -3.47 -7.04
CA LEU A 376 -5.23 -2.56 -7.64
C LEU A 376 -4.68 -3.13 -8.95
N VAL A 377 -4.85 -4.42 -9.17
CA VAL A 377 -4.50 -5.13 -10.41
C VAL A 377 -5.65 -6.02 -10.86
N GLY A 378 -5.75 -6.24 -12.17
CA GLY A 378 -6.67 -7.21 -12.75
C GLY A 378 -6.34 -8.65 -12.38
N PRO A 379 -7.21 -9.63 -12.72
CA PRO A 379 -6.99 -11.05 -12.39
C PRO A 379 -5.67 -11.61 -12.95
N ASP A 380 -5.22 -11.11 -14.09
CA ASP A 380 -3.95 -11.45 -14.75
C ASP A 380 -2.74 -10.65 -14.22
N ARG A 381 -2.94 -9.80 -13.23
CA ARG A 381 -1.98 -8.86 -12.66
C ARG A 381 -1.61 -7.69 -13.57
N THR A 382 -2.44 -7.36 -14.54
CA THR A 382 -2.32 -6.09 -15.27
C THR A 382 -2.63 -4.93 -14.31
N PRO A 383 -1.72 -3.96 -14.12
CA PRO A 383 -1.95 -2.85 -13.21
C PRO A 383 -3.14 -1.97 -13.61
N HIS A 384 -4.02 -1.66 -12.67
CA HIS A 384 -5.00 -0.61 -12.84
C HIS A 384 -4.36 0.78 -12.66
N PRO A 385 -4.93 1.86 -13.19
CA PRO A 385 -4.41 3.22 -13.01
C PRO A 385 -4.18 3.60 -11.55
N ALA A 386 -5.02 3.10 -10.64
CA ALA A 386 -4.91 3.32 -9.21
C ALA A 386 -3.56 2.88 -8.62
N LEU A 387 -2.95 1.81 -9.15
CA LEU A 387 -1.64 1.35 -8.67
C LEU A 387 -0.52 2.37 -8.91
N THR A 388 -0.62 3.18 -9.97
CA THR A 388 0.32 4.28 -10.23
C THR A 388 0.21 5.39 -9.18
N GLU A 389 -1.03 5.73 -8.78
CA GLU A 389 -1.29 6.67 -7.68
C GLU A 389 -0.75 6.12 -6.36
N VAL A 390 -1.01 4.84 -6.05
CA VAL A 390 -0.47 4.18 -4.85
C VAL A 390 1.05 4.25 -4.82
N LYS A 391 1.73 3.95 -5.94
CA LYS A 391 3.19 4.06 -6.05
C LYS A 391 3.69 5.46 -5.71
N LYS A 392 3.01 6.51 -6.21
CA LYS A 392 3.37 7.91 -5.96
C LYS A 392 3.17 8.28 -4.50
N VAL A 393 2.03 7.97 -3.92
CA VAL A 393 1.69 8.34 -2.54
C VAL A 393 2.54 7.56 -1.53
N TYR A 394 2.86 6.30 -1.81
CA TYR A 394 3.65 5.42 -0.94
C TYR A 394 5.16 5.60 -1.08
N GLN A 395 5.65 6.49 -1.95
CA GLN A 395 7.09 6.66 -2.16
C GLN A 395 7.85 7.01 -0.88
N TYR A 396 9.10 6.53 -0.80
CA TYR A 396 9.96 6.67 0.37
C TYR A 396 10.95 7.84 0.28
N VAL A 397 10.92 8.60 -0.81
CA VAL A 397 11.73 9.81 -0.96
C VAL A 397 10.80 10.96 -1.29
N GLY A 398 10.80 11.96 -0.42
CA GLY A 398 10.02 13.19 -0.60
C GLY A 398 10.86 14.29 -1.24
N PHE A 399 10.21 15.12 -2.07
CA PHE A 399 10.80 16.30 -2.68
C PHE A 399 9.89 17.50 -2.46
N ASN A 400 10.42 18.56 -1.87
CA ASN A 400 9.70 19.80 -1.63
C ASN A 400 10.46 21.00 -2.19
N PRO A 401 9.79 21.95 -2.85
CA PRO A 401 10.43 23.16 -3.31
C PRO A 401 10.88 24.01 -2.12
N ALA A 402 12.15 24.42 -2.07
CA ALA A 402 12.66 25.36 -1.08
C ALA A 402 12.80 26.77 -1.69
N ASP A 403 13.53 26.90 -2.81
CA ASP A 403 13.61 28.12 -3.62
C ASP A 403 13.93 27.69 -5.07
N LEU A 404 12.89 27.48 -5.87
CA LEU A 404 13.04 27.05 -7.26
C LEU A 404 13.69 28.11 -8.16
N THR A 405 13.70 29.39 -7.78
CA THR A 405 14.42 30.42 -8.56
C THR A 405 15.93 30.20 -8.50
N ARG A 406 16.40 29.59 -7.42
CA ARG A 406 17.80 29.23 -7.18
C ARG A 406 18.10 27.75 -7.37
N GLY A 407 17.10 26.96 -7.76
CA GLY A 407 17.24 25.51 -7.89
C GLY A 407 17.30 24.75 -6.56
N LEU A 408 16.84 25.35 -5.47
CA LEU A 408 16.89 24.69 -4.17
C LEU A 408 15.66 23.78 -3.96
N VAL A 409 15.93 22.51 -3.71
CA VAL A 409 14.93 21.46 -3.40
C VAL A 409 15.31 20.76 -2.11
N THR A 410 14.34 20.54 -1.23
CA THR A 410 14.52 19.72 -0.03
C THR A 410 14.16 18.28 -0.34
N ILE A 411 15.10 17.37 -0.10
CA ILE A 411 14.96 15.93 -0.20
C ILE A 411 14.75 15.38 1.19
N SER A 412 13.73 14.53 1.39
CA SER A 412 13.44 13.86 2.65
C SER A 412 13.56 12.35 2.49
N ASN A 413 14.28 11.69 3.40
CA ASN A 413 14.35 10.23 3.47
C ASN A 413 13.21 9.72 4.36
N LYS A 414 12.21 9.07 3.76
CA LYS A 414 11.05 8.49 4.43
C LYS A 414 11.20 6.97 4.66
N TYR A 415 12.36 6.37 4.34
CA TYR A 415 12.68 5.01 4.76
C TYR A 415 12.84 4.93 6.28
N ASP A 416 12.61 3.75 6.84
CA ASP A 416 12.76 3.52 8.28
C ASP A 416 14.17 3.01 8.62
N PHE A 417 14.82 2.28 7.70
CA PHE A 417 16.10 1.61 7.92
C PHE A 417 17.14 1.85 6.82
N THR A 418 16.77 2.41 5.66
CA THR A 418 17.63 2.51 4.48
C THR A 418 18.16 3.93 4.27
N ASN A 419 19.49 4.09 4.20
CA ASN A 419 20.15 5.35 3.85
C ASN A 419 20.02 5.63 2.35
N LEU A 420 19.85 6.90 1.94
CA LEU A 420 19.73 7.28 0.52
C LEU A 420 21.02 7.12 -0.29
N SER A 421 22.17 6.83 0.34
CA SER A 421 23.44 6.58 -0.37
C SER A 421 23.38 5.38 -1.33
N TYR A 422 22.40 4.50 -1.17
CA TYR A 422 22.17 3.37 -2.09
C TYR A 422 21.44 3.77 -3.38
N PHE A 423 20.95 5.02 -3.48
CA PHE A 423 20.14 5.49 -4.60
C PHE A 423 20.85 6.56 -5.42
N THR A 424 20.47 6.63 -6.68
CA THR A 424 20.82 7.73 -7.59
C THR A 424 19.61 8.62 -7.78
N ILE A 425 19.79 9.93 -7.62
CA ILE A 425 18.75 10.93 -7.88
C ILE A 425 19.11 11.64 -9.18
N ASN A 426 18.32 11.39 -10.22
CA ASN A 426 18.44 12.03 -11.51
C ASN A 426 17.49 13.23 -11.58
N TRP A 427 17.89 14.27 -12.32
CA TRP A 427 17.08 15.43 -12.57
C TRP A 427 17.02 15.77 -14.07
N GLU A 428 15.88 16.29 -14.50
CA GLU A 428 15.63 16.76 -15.85
C GLU A 428 14.90 18.09 -15.81
N VAL A 429 15.34 19.05 -16.60
CA VAL A 429 14.58 20.27 -16.86
C VAL A 429 13.94 20.13 -18.24
N LEU A 430 12.62 20.25 -18.29
CA LEU A 430 11.83 20.25 -19.52
C LEU A 430 11.45 21.68 -19.89
N ALA A 431 11.44 21.99 -21.20
CA ALA A 431 10.90 23.23 -21.77
C ALA A 431 9.74 22.86 -22.70
N ASN A 432 8.50 23.24 -22.36
CA ASN A 432 7.28 22.81 -23.06
C ASN A 432 7.22 21.28 -23.27
N GLY A 433 7.59 20.50 -22.23
CA GLY A 433 7.60 19.05 -22.28
C GLY A 433 8.80 18.41 -23.00
N ILE A 434 9.70 19.20 -23.58
CA ILE A 434 10.88 18.71 -24.30
C ILE A 434 12.09 18.79 -23.37
N LEU A 435 12.90 17.71 -23.33
CA LEU A 435 14.12 17.68 -22.53
C LEU A 435 15.07 18.83 -22.92
N PHE A 436 15.35 19.72 -21.96
CA PHE A 436 16.22 20.86 -22.12
C PHE A 436 17.61 20.64 -21.51
N ARG A 437 17.64 20.12 -20.26
CA ARG A 437 18.86 19.76 -19.52
C ARG A 437 18.61 18.56 -18.63
N SER A 438 19.65 17.79 -18.35
CA SER A 438 19.58 16.68 -17.40
C SER A 438 20.92 16.45 -16.71
N GLY A 439 20.87 15.72 -15.62
CA GLY A 439 22.03 15.30 -14.87
C GLY A 439 21.63 14.45 -13.67
N ASN A 440 22.60 14.22 -12.79
CA ASN A 440 22.34 13.55 -11.52
C ASN A 440 22.87 14.39 -10.36
N LEU A 441 22.28 14.21 -9.20
CA LEU A 441 22.86 14.66 -7.95
C LEU A 441 23.96 13.68 -7.56
N ARG A 442 25.05 14.21 -7.02
CA ARG A 442 26.10 13.36 -6.46
C ARG A 442 25.48 12.52 -5.35
N GLN A 443 26.08 11.35 -5.10
CA GLN A 443 25.65 10.43 -4.07
C GLN A 443 25.30 11.16 -2.78
N ILE A 444 24.02 11.08 -2.38
CA ILE A 444 23.48 11.74 -1.19
C ILE A 444 23.42 10.68 -0.09
N SER A 445 24.19 10.89 0.99
CA SER A 445 24.04 10.11 2.20
C SER A 445 23.09 10.86 3.13
N LEU A 446 21.91 10.30 3.33
CA LEU A 446 20.86 10.86 4.19
C LEU A 446 20.24 9.73 4.99
N GLU A 447 20.34 9.84 6.31
CA GLU A 447 19.81 8.82 7.23
C GLU A 447 18.27 8.80 7.22
N PRO A 448 17.66 7.66 7.60
CA PRO A 448 16.22 7.55 7.76
C PRO A 448 15.63 8.66 8.64
N GLY A 449 14.58 9.32 8.14
CA GLY A 449 13.90 10.42 8.83
C GLY A 449 14.53 11.80 8.66
N ASP A 450 15.73 11.89 8.08
CA ASP A 450 16.42 13.16 7.85
C ASP A 450 15.98 13.84 6.55
N SER A 451 16.29 15.15 6.44
CA SER A 451 16.05 15.96 5.25
C SER A 451 17.26 16.82 4.93
N LEU A 452 17.50 17.07 3.63
CA LEU A 452 18.61 17.87 3.13
C LEU A 452 18.15 18.78 1.99
N THR A 453 18.44 20.08 2.08
CA THR A 453 18.22 20.99 0.95
C THR A 453 19.47 21.00 0.06
N VAL A 454 19.25 20.72 -1.23
CA VAL A 454 20.29 20.67 -2.26
C VAL A 454 20.02 21.67 -3.38
N GLU A 455 21.07 22.13 -4.05
CA GLU A 455 20.96 22.92 -5.27
C GLU A 455 21.03 21.99 -6.49
N ILE A 456 20.05 22.06 -7.39
CA ILE A 456 20.03 21.34 -8.66
C ILE A 456 21.02 22.03 -9.61
N PRO A 457 22.06 21.35 -10.11
CA PRO A 457 23.14 21.99 -10.84
C PRO A 457 22.81 22.20 -12.34
N TRP A 458 21.66 22.81 -12.64
CA TRP A 458 21.24 23.05 -14.02
C TRP A 458 21.93 24.24 -14.70
N GLY A 459 22.69 25.08 -13.93
CA GLY A 459 23.35 26.30 -14.42
C GLY A 459 22.33 27.41 -14.76
N ASP A 460 22.82 28.44 -15.48
CA ASP A 460 21.95 29.56 -15.87
C ASP A 460 20.94 29.13 -16.94
N ILE A 461 19.67 29.42 -16.72
CA ILE A 461 18.59 29.27 -17.68
C ILE A 461 18.09 30.67 -18.06
N ALA A 462 18.25 31.04 -19.33
CA ALA A 462 17.62 32.24 -19.89
C ALA A 462 16.21 31.83 -20.37
N PRO A 463 15.14 32.29 -19.70
CA PRO A 463 13.78 31.91 -20.08
C PRO A 463 13.44 32.39 -21.48
N ALA A 464 12.84 31.52 -22.30
CA ALA A 464 12.29 31.90 -23.59
C ALA A 464 10.84 32.40 -23.42
N PRO A 465 10.36 33.30 -24.29
CA PRO A 465 8.95 33.68 -24.32
C PRO A 465 8.05 32.48 -24.57
N ASP A 466 6.85 32.47 -23.97
CA ASP A 466 5.83 31.44 -24.16
C ASP A 466 6.33 30.02 -23.88
N THR A 467 7.29 29.89 -22.95
CA THR A 467 7.88 28.61 -22.57
C THR A 467 7.66 28.34 -21.09
N GLU A 468 7.08 27.18 -20.81
CA GLU A 468 6.88 26.63 -19.49
C GLU A 468 8.00 25.64 -19.16
N TYR A 469 8.59 25.79 -17.99
CA TYR A 469 9.72 24.94 -17.55
C TYR A 469 9.30 24.08 -16.37
N HIS A 470 9.63 22.78 -16.43
CA HIS A 470 9.41 21.84 -15.34
C HIS A 470 10.71 21.17 -14.93
N LEU A 471 10.88 20.96 -13.64
CA LEU A 471 11.90 20.10 -13.07
C LEU A 471 11.29 18.73 -12.77
N ASN A 472 11.83 17.68 -13.37
CA ASN A 472 11.56 16.29 -12.98
C ASN A 472 12.71 15.77 -12.12
N LEU A 473 12.37 15.02 -11.08
CA LEU A 473 13.29 14.29 -10.21
C LEU A 473 12.91 12.82 -10.20
N HIS A 474 13.91 11.93 -10.32
CA HIS A 474 13.72 10.48 -10.34
C HIS A 474 14.73 9.79 -9.43
N VAL A 475 14.25 8.84 -8.61
CA VAL A 475 15.09 8.04 -7.71
C VAL A 475 15.15 6.61 -8.23
N SER A 476 16.35 6.09 -8.46
CA SER A 476 16.58 4.72 -8.91
C SER A 476 17.80 4.10 -8.24
N ARG A 477 17.98 2.79 -8.40
CA ARG A 477 19.20 2.06 -8.01
C ARG A 477 19.83 1.44 -9.25
N SER A 478 21.16 1.39 -9.27
CA SER A 478 21.94 0.78 -10.36
C SER A 478 22.09 -0.74 -10.21
N ASP A 479 21.62 -1.31 -9.12
CA ASP A 479 21.64 -2.74 -8.78
C ASP A 479 20.22 -3.26 -8.50
N GLU A 480 20.05 -4.57 -8.47
CA GLU A 480 18.83 -5.21 -8.03
C GLU A 480 18.67 -5.06 -6.52
N TRP A 481 17.46 -4.83 -6.04
CA TRP A 481 17.14 -4.79 -4.62
C TRP A 481 16.10 -5.87 -4.29
N GLY A 482 16.57 -7.01 -3.81
CA GLY A 482 15.73 -8.19 -3.62
C GLY A 482 15.13 -8.64 -4.95
N ILE A 483 13.80 -8.59 -5.07
CA ILE A 483 13.06 -8.96 -6.29
C ILE A 483 12.83 -7.79 -7.27
N VAL A 484 13.21 -6.55 -6.86
CA VAL A 484 13.04 -5.35 -7.69
C VAL A 484 14.23 -5.20 -8.63
N PRO A 485 14.01 -5.05 -9.95
CA PRO A 485 15.10 -4.98 -10.92
C PRO A 485 15.92 -3.69 -10.81
N GLN A 486 17.14 -3.74 -11.30
CA GLN A 486 17.98 -2.55 -11.47
C GLN A 486 17.25 -1.46 -12.27
N ASP A 487 17.65 -0.21 -12.07
CA ASP A 487 17.12 0.99 -12.71
C ASP A 487 15.61 1.22 -12.52
N HIS A 488 14.97 0.46 -11.61
CA HIS A 488 13.60 0.72 -11.24
C HIS A 488 13.46 2.09 -10.60
N MET A 489 12.42 2.84 -10.99
CA MET A 489 12.09 4.15 -10.42
C MET A 489 11.30 3.98 -9.13
N TYR A 490 11.91 4.27 -7.98
CA TYR A 490 11.28 4.18 -6.65
C TYR A 490 10.46 5.40 -6.26
N ALA A 491 10.90 6.59 -6.69
CA ALA A 491 10.19 7.84 -6.42
C ALA A 491 10.39 8.82 -7.57
N SER A 492 9.42 9.73 -7.72
CA SER A 492 9.48 10.80 -8.72
C SER A 492 8.77 12.05 -8.22
N GLU A 493 9.19 13.22 -8.75
CA GLU A 493 8.50 14.49 -8.53
C GLU A 493 8.62 15.38 -9.76
N GLN A 494 7.58 16.18 -10.01
CA GLN A 494 7.60 17.22 -11.03
C GLN A 494 7.23 18.57 -10.40
N MET A 495 8.05 19.58 -10.66
CA MET A 495 7.84 20.93 -10.13
C MET A 495 7.83 21.95 -11.26
N LEU A 496 6.83 22.81 -11.30
CA LEU A 496 6.79 23.96 -12.20
C LEU A 496 7.86 24.98 -11.76
N LEU A 497 8.78 25.31 -12.67
CA LEU A 497 9.83 26.29 -12.41
C LEU A 497 9.30 27.72 -12.64
N PRO A 498 9.57 28.68 -11.74
CA PRO A 498 9.07 30.06 -11.84
C PRO A 498 9.87 30.90 -12.85
N PHE A 499 10.22 30.32 -14.00
CA PHE A 499 10.94 31.01 -15.04
C PHE A 499 9.97 31.60 -16.05
N HIS A 500 9.87 32.94 -16.08
CA HIS A 500 9.00 33.65 -16.99
C HIS A 500 9.82 34.67 -17.80
N ALA A 501 9.84 34.55 -19.13
CA ALA A 501 10.13 35.70 -19.97
C ALA A 501 8.81 36.44 -20.21
N ALA A 502 8.88 37.79 -20.27
CA ALA A 502 7.71 38.56 -20.66
C ALA A 502 7.22 38.02 -22.01
N ALA A 503 5.99 37.57 -22.07
CA ALA A 503 5.34 37.26 -23.33
C ALA A 503 5.58 38.43 -24.28
N LYS A 504 5.95 38.17 -25.52
CA LYS A 504 5.87 39.19 -26.55
C LYS A 504 4.39 39.57 -26.62
N THR A 505 4.01 40.56 -25.81
CA THR A 505 2.62 40.98 -25.73
C THR A 505 2.20 41.45 -27.11
N ALA A 506 1.26 40.78 -27.75
CA ALA A 506 0.42 41.39 -28.78
C ALA A 506 -0.21 42.72 -28.31
N ALA A 507 -0.16 43.05 -27.02
CA ALA A 507 -0.61 44.28 -26.41
C ALA A 507 0.24 45.51 -26.77
N SER A 508 1.51 45.39 -27.17
CA SER A 508 2.26 46.53 -27.74
C SER A 508 1.78 46.91 -29.13
N SER A 509 1.08 46.00 -29.85
CA SER A 509 0.55 46.32 -31.19
C SER A 509 -0.74 47.14 -31.14
N VAL A 510 -1.54 47.02 -30.08
CA VAL A 510 -2.79 47.81 -29.94
C VAL A 510 -2.49 49.26 -29.51
N ALA A 511 -1.41 49.47 -28.75
CA ALA A 511 -0.99 50.83 -28.36
C ALA A 511 -0.27 51.60 -29.49
N SER A 512 0.39 50.87 -30.42
CA SER A 512 1.11 51.48 -31.55
C SER A 512 0.22 51.89 -32.73
N VAL A 513 -0.95 51.23 -32.90
CA VAL A 513 -1.97 51.64 -33.89
C VAL A 513 -2.51 53.07 -33.59
N ALA A 514 -2.51 53.49 -32.33
CA ALA A 514 -2.89 54.85 -31.93
C ALA A 514 -1.78 55.92 -32.17
N ALA A 515 -0.52 55.51 -32.49
CA ALA A 515 0.64 56.40 -32.56
C ALA A 515 1.27 56.57 -33.98
N GLY A 516 0.71 55.95 -35.05
CA GLY A 516 1.07 56.27 -36.44
C GLY A 516 2.48 55.83 -36.88
N ALA A 517 3.05 54.74 -36.36
CA ALA A 517 4.37 54.23 -36.77
C ALA A 517 4.23 53.25 -37.98
N SER A 518 4.85 53.63 -39.07
CA SER A 518 4.94 52.86 -40.34
C SER A 518 5.93 51.68 -40.20
N GLY A 519 5.43 50.45 -40.29
CA GLY A 519 6.31 49.26 -40.48
C GLY A 519 5.93 48.04 -39.64
N GLU A 520 4.67 47.83 -39.26
CA GLU A 520 4.19 46.66 -38.51
C GLU A 520 3.27 45.77 -39.36
N GLU A 521 3.42 44.45 -39.22
CA GLU A 521 2.40 43.50 -39.67
C GLU A 521 1.07 43.92 -39.07
N SER A 522 0.14 44.38 -39.89
CA SER A 522 -1.23 44.72 -39.51
C SER A 522 -1.89 43.44 -38.97
N LEU A 523 -2.23 43.45 -37.68
CA LEU A 523 -3.15 42.44 -37.16
C LEU A 523 -4.40 42.44 -38.04
N ALA A 524 -4.77 41.29 -38.60
CA ALA A 524 -5.98 41.15 -39.38
C ALA A 524 -7.18 41.52 -38.50
N LEU A 525 -8.00 42.44 -38.95
CA LEU A 525 -9.18 42.88 -38.23
C LEU A 525 -10.19 41.74 -38.13
N ILE A 526 -10.73 41.50 -36.95
CA ILE A 526 -11.86 40.60 -36.75
C ILE A 526 -13.15 41.40 -37.10
N ASP A 527 -13.88 40.93 -38.10
CA ASP A 527 -15.22 41.40 -38.44
C ASP A 527 -16.22 40.82 -37.45
N THR A 528 -17.10 41.68 -36.94
CA THR A 528 -18.12 41.28 -35.96
C THR A 528 -19.49 41.66 -36.51
N ARG A 529 -20.40 40.69 -36.64
CA ARG A 529 -21.78 40.94 -37.10
C ARG A 529 -22.80 40.24 -36.21
N THR A 530 -23.98 40.81 -36.11
CA THR A 530 -25.11 40.22 -35.38
C THR A 530 -26.29 40.05 -36.34
N GLU A 531 -26.79 38.83 -36.45
CA GLU A 531 -27.98 38.49 -37.24
C GLU A 531 -28.96 37.71 -36.35
N GLY A 532 -30.07 38.32 -35.95
CA GLY A 532 -30.98 37.71 -34.99
C GLY A 532 -30.32 37.46 -33.65
N SER A 533 -30.28 36.21 -33.20
CA SER A 533 -29.55 35.77 -32.02
C SER A 533 -28.08 35.41 -32.28
N ASP A 534 -27.66 35.34 -33.54
CA ASP A 534 -26.32 34.90 -33.91
C ASP A 534 -25.32 36.08 -33.86
N LEU A 535 -24.30 35.94 -33.05
CA LEU A 535 -23.13 36.82 -33.00
C LEU A 535 -21.93 36.12 -33.67
N THR A 536 -21.50 36.66 -34.81
CA THR A 536 -20.42 36.12 -35.60
C THR A 536 -19.12 36.93 -35.44
N PHE A 537 -18.03 36.24 -35.24
CA PHE A 537 -16.67 36.77 -35.33
C PHE A 537 -15.97 36.11 -36.52
N ALA A 538 -15.52 36.89 -37.49
CA ALA A 538 -14.83 36.38 -38.66
C ALA A 538 -13.47 37.06 -38.84
N GLY A 539 -12.44 36.30 -39.11
CA GLY A 539 -11.09 36.74 -39.41
C GLY A 539 -10.51 36.02 -40.61
N GLU A 540 -9.23 36.25 -40.90
CA GLU A 540 -8.58 35.56 -41.98
C GLU A 540 -8.50 34.06 -41.71
N GLY A 541 -9.26 33.27 -42.48
CA GLY A 541 -9.30 31.82 -42.41
C GLY A 541 -10.13 31.22 -41.28
N PHE A 542 -10.84 31.99 -40.46
CA PHE A 542 -11.74 31.45 -39.44
C PHE A 542 -13.06 32.22 -39.31
N GLU A 543 -14.10 31.54 -38.85
CA GLU A 543 -15.39 32.11 -38.47
C GLU A 543 -15.91 31.39 -37.21
N VAL A 544 -16.34 32.17 -36.21
CA VAL A 544 -16.97 31.64 -34.99
C VAL A 544 -18.35 32.28 -34.85
N VAL A 545 -19.38 31.46 -34.60
CA VAL A 545 -20.74 31.93 -34.41
C VAL A 545 -21.24 31.53 -33.03
N PHE A 546 -21.73 32.48 -32.25
CA PHE A 546 -22.39 32.26 -30.97
C PHE A 546 -23.90 32.47 -31.13
N ASP A 547 -24.70 31.56 -30.63
CA ASP A 547 -26.10 31.77 -30.39
C ASP A 547 -26.28 32.46 -29.03
N MET A 548 -26.54 33.76 -29.06
CA MET A 548 -26.70 34.59 -27.87
C MET A 548 -27.96 34.28 -27.06
N ALA A 549 -28.98 33.68 -27.70
CA ALA A 549 -30.20 33.27 -27.01
C ALA A 549 -30.01 31.95 -26.25
N ALA A 550 -29.21 31.04 -26.81
CA ALA A 550 -28.87 29.77 -26.18
C ALA A 550 -27.60 29.85 -25.34
N GLY A 551 -26.80 30.93 -25.45
CA GLY A 551 -25.54 31.12 -24.70
C GLY A 551 -24.43 30.13 -25.10
N VAL A 552 -24.45 29.62 -26.34
CA VAL A 552 -23.51 28.58 -26.80
C VAL A 552 -22.81 28.96 -28.09
N MET A 553 -21.60 28.45 -28.30
CA MET A 553 -20.94 28.48 -29.60
C MET A 553 -21.71 27.56 -30.56
N LYS A 554 -22.15 28.10 -31.69
CA LYS A 554 -23.01 27.39 -32.67
C LYS A 554 -22.19 26.80 -33.81
N SER A 555 -21.12 27.47 -34.22
CA SER A 555 -20.24 27.04 -35.31
C SER A 555 -18.82 27.55 -35.02
N TYR A 556 -17.81 26.75 -35.37
CA TYR A 556 -16.42 27.16 -35.42
C TYR A 556 -15.77 26.59 -36.69
N ARG A 557 -15.49 27.46 -37.65
CA ARG A 557 -14.89 27.09 -38.93
C ARG A 557 -13.46 27.62 -39.06
N VAL A 558 -12.60 26.79 -39.59
CA VAL A 558 -11.25 27.16 -39.99
C VAL A 558 -11.02 26.69 -41.43
N ALA A 559 -10.53 27.59 -42.28
CA ALA A 559 -10.37 27.35 -43.70
C ALA A 559 -11.62 26.79 -44.38
N GLY A 560 -12.83 27.21 -43.94
CA GLY A 560 -14.11 26.74 -44.42
C GLY A 560 -14.60 25.40 -43.89
N GLN A 561 -13.79 24.70 -43.10
CA GLN A 561 -14.14 23.43 -42.47
C GLN A 561 -14.75 23.65 -41.09
N GLU A 562 -15.93 23.05 -40.83
CA GLU A 562 -16.54 23.05 -39.51
C GLU A 562 -15.76 22.14 -38.56
N LEU A 563 -15.35 22.66 -37.39
CA LEU A 563 -14.55 21.95 -36.40
C LEU A 563 -15.36 21.36 -35.25
N ILE A 564 -16.63 21.79 -35.08
CA ILE A 564 -17.47 21.31 -33.98
C ILE A 564 -18.79 20.74 -34.54
N MET A 565 -19.25 19.63 -34.00
CA MET A 565 -20.56 19.06 -34.32
C MET A 565 -21.67 19.77 -33.55
N SER A 566 -21.39 20.19 -32.34
CA SER A 566 -22.28 21.00 -31.49
C SER A 566 -21.44 21.85 -30.57
N GLY A 567 -21.93 23.02 -30.18
CA GLY A 567 -21.22 23.91 -29.28
C GLY A 567 -21.07 23.32 -27.88
N PRO A 568 -19.98 23.69 -27.17
CA PRO A 568 -19.79 23.28 -25.79
C PRO A 568 -20.91 23.86 -24.92
N ARG A 569 -21.41 23.04 -24.00
CA ARG A 569 -22.40 23.42 -22.98
C ARG A 569 -21.81 23.17 -21.60
N PRO A 570 -22.18 23.95 -20.60
CA PRO A 570 -21.81 23.65 -19.23
C PRO A 570 -22.28 22.25 -18.86
N ASP A 571 -21.36 21.44 -18.37
CA ASP A 571 -21.65 20.13 -17.82
C ASP A 571 -21.14 20.07 -16.37
N PHE A 572 -22.05 19.73 -15.44
CA PHE A 572 -21.78 19.64 -14.00
C PHE A 572 -21.80 18.19 -13.52
N TRP A 573 -21.72 17.24 -14.48
CA TRP A 573 -21.78 15.83 -14.20
C TRP A 573 -20.58 15.10 -14.80
N ARG A 574 -19.93 14.27 -13.99
CA ARG A 574 -18.96 13.29 -14.46
C ARG A 574 -19.59 11.90 -14.51
N ALA A 575 -19.04 10.98 -15.28
CA ALA A 575 -19.41 9.57 -15.21
C ALA A 575 -19.19 9.04 -13.79
N PRO A 576 -20.21 8.45 -13.15
CA PRO A 576 -20.04 7.83 -11.84
C PRO A 576 -19.08 6.63 -11.92
N ILE A 577 -18.29 6.46 -10.88
CA ILE A 577 -17.47 5.27 -10.65
C ILE A 577 -18.21 4.29 -9.75
N ASP A 578 -17.68 3.05 -9.59
CA ASP A 578 -18.33 2.02 -8.77
C ASP A 578 -18.58 2.47 -7.33
N ASN A 579 -17.62 3.15 -6.70
CA ASN A 579 -17.80 3.72 -5.37
C ASN A 579 -18.87 4.81 -5.29
N ASP A 580 -19.11 5.55 -6.37
CA ASP A 580 -20.21 6.53 -6.43
C ASP A 580 -21.57 5.83 -6.40
N TYR A 581 -21.73 4.73 -7.14
CA TYR A 581 -22.94 3.90 -7.10
C TYR A 581 -23.12 3.26 -5.71
N GLY A 582 -22.06 2.67 -5.16
CA GLY A 582 -22.09 2.03 -3.85
C GLY A 582 -22.53 2.98 -2.72
N ASN A 583 -22.11 4.26 -2.79
CA ASN A 583 -22.51 5.27 -1.81
C ASN A 583 -23.78 6.08 -2.20
N GLY A 584 -24.39 5.82 -3.38
CA GLY A 584 -25.60 6.48 -3.85
C GLY A 584 -25.40 7.95 -4.27
N MET A 585 -24.19 8.35 -4.69
CA MET A 585 -23.88 9.70 -5.17
C MET A 585 -24.76 10.09 -6.33
N GLU A 586 -24.99 9.20 -7.28
CA GLU A 586 -25.80 9.41 -8.48
C GLU A 586 -27.26 9.77 -8.17
N LYS A 587 -27.78 9.34 -7.00
CA LYS A 587 -29.13 9.69 -6.50
C LYS A 587 -29.10 11.02 -5.76
N ARG A 588 -28.13 11.21 -4.84
CA ARG A 588 -28.04 12.45 -4.05
C ARG A 588 -27.78 13.66 -4.91
N ASN A 589 -26.95 13.53 -5.96
CA ASN A 589 -26.50 14.61 -6.81
C ASN A 589 -27.23 14.64 -8.17
N ALA A 590 -28.30 13.87 -8.36
CA ALA A 590 -29.10 13.85 -9.59
C ALA A 590 -29.49 15.25 -10.15
N PRO A 591 -29.79 16.28 -9.33
CA PRO A 591 -30.07 17.63 -9.84
C PRO A 591 -28.93 18.24 -10.66
N TRP A 592 -27.68 17.92 -10.36
CA TRP A 592 -26.51 18.43 -11.10
C TRP A 592 -26.38 17.78 -12.48
N ARG A 593 -26.80 16.54 -12.65
CA ARG A 593 -26.86 15.85 -13.94
C ARG A 593 -27.73 16.57 -14.95
N GLU A 594 -28.81 17.21 -14.49
CA GLU A 594 -29.76 17.95 -15.35
C GLU A 594 -29.44 19.44 -15.46
N ALA A 595 -28.53 19.96 -14.61
CA ALA A 595 -28.28 21.39 -14.52
C ALA A 595 -27.73 21.97 -15.84
N GLY A 596 -26.80 21.26 -16.52
CA GLY A 596 -26.26 21.70 -17.81
C GLY A 596 -27.28 21.85 -18.92
N GLY A 597 -28.39 21.12 -18.86
CA GLY A 597 -29.50 21.26 -19.81
C GLY A 597 -30.48 22.42 -19.50
N ARG A 598 -30.32 23.03 -18.31
CA ARG A 598 -31.15 24.17 -17.82
C ARG A 598 -30.42 25.49 -17.86
N ALA A 599 -29.10 25.49 -18.10
CA ALA A 599 -28.24 26.67 -18.17
C ALA A 599 -28.39 27.42 -19.50
#